data_7e2170da4c00bbf6fdb5a449a6ccf853
#
_entry.id   7e2170da4c00bbf6fdb5a449a6ccf853
#
_cell.length_a   1.000
_cell.length_b   1.000
_cell.length_c   1.000
_cell.angle_alpha   90.00
_cell.angle_beta   90.00
_cell.angle_gamma   90.00
#
_symmetry.space_group_name_H-M   'P 1'
#
loop_
_entity.id
_entity.type
_entity.pdbx_description
1 polymer ?
#
loop_
_entity_poly.entity_id
_entity_poly.type
_entity_poly.pdbx_seq_one_letter_code
_entity_poly.pdbx_strand_id
1 'polypeptide(L)'
;RREAGARVEPGAGPAALRYPDRVSDQIPTLNQLHAVGAAQQPTYPDHAAVDEVVAELRRRPPLVFAGECDDLRARLADAAAGRAFLLQAGDCAETFGNVTAAAIRDTLRVQLSMAIVLQYAAQVPVVKVGRIAGQYAKPRSKDTETRGEKTLPSYRGDAVNRLEFTADARVPDPRRLVDVYNMSAATLNLVRAFVQGGFADLRTIHSWNSAFVRNSNVEGRYEALAGEIERALAFMIACGVDDEELRTIAYYASHEALLMEYEHALTRIDSRTGTPYGTSGHMLWIGERTRQLDGAHVELLRHLRNPIGVKVGPTADPAEVVAMAEALDPQREPGRLTLISRMGADQVRDRLPAIIEAVEASERKVVWVCDPMHGNTFSTSNGYKTRSFDRVVAEVTGFFDVHEQLGTWPGGVHIELTGSDVTECV
;
A
#
# COMPACT_ATOMS: atom_id res chain seq x y z
N ARG A 1 70.38 -1.59 -35.29
CA ARG A 1 69.09 -2.37 -35.14
C ARG A 1 68.12 -1.41 -34.47
N ARG A 2 67.06 -1.03 -35.23
CA ARG A 2 65.96 -0.17 -34.77
C ARG A 2 64.87 -1.11 -34.27
N GLU A 3 64.44 -0.97 -33.01
CA GLU A 3 63.25 -1.61 -32.48
C GLU A 3 62.04 -0.75 -32.76
N ALA A 4 61.00 -1.39 -33.35
CA ALA A 4 59.74 -0.75 -33.69
C ALA A 4 58.86 -0.68 -32.45
N GLY A 5 58.47 0.53 -32.06
CA GLY A 5 57.46 0.76 -31.01
C GLY A 5 56.08 0.41 -31.49
N ALA A 6 55.41 -0.57 -30.89
CA ALA A 6 54.02 -0.86 -31.09
C ALA A 6 53.15 0.25 -30.48
N ARG A 7 52.30 0.88 -31.31
CA ARG A 7 51.24 1.77 -30.88
C ARG A 7 50.12 0.92 -30.25
N VAL A 8 49.85 1.16 -28.99
CA VAL A 8 48.66 0.65 -28.31
C VAL A 8 47.52 1.57 -28.65
N GLU A 9 46.52 1.07 -29.36
CA GLU A 9 45.26 1.77 -29.56
C GLU A 9 44.50 1.91 -28.24
N PRO A 10 43.81 3.05 -27.97
CA PRO A 10 43.03 3.20 -26.75
C PRO A 10 41.80 2.27 -26.83
N GLY A 11 41.75 1.32 -25.89
CA GLY A 11 40.64 0.37 -25.73
C GLY A 11 39.28 1.08 -25.64
N ALA A 12 38.30 0.55 -26.36
CA ALA A 12 36.92 0.98 -26.26
C ALA A 12 36.49 0.92 -24.80
N GLY A 13 36.07 2.06 -24.25
CA GLY A 13 35.48 2.18 -22.93
C GLY A 13 34.25 1.28 -22.81
N PRO A 14 33.87 0.85 -21.59
CA PRO A 14 32.73 -0.03 -21.39
C PRO A 14 31.49 0.59 -22.06
N ALA A 15 30.83 -0.20 -22.94
CA ALA A 15 29.60 0.19 -23.58
C ALA A 15 28.61 0.65 -22.49
N ALA A 16 28.23 1.90 -22.52
CA ALA A 16 27.20 2.42 -21.64
C ALA A 16 25.98 1.52 -21.81
N LEU A 17 25.55 0.88 -20.74
CA LEU A 17 24.30 0.12 -20.66
C LEU A 17 23.18 1.10 -21.07
N ARG A 18 22.81 1.09 -22.35
CA ARG A 18 21.62 1.78 -22.81
C ARG A 18 20.45 0.99 -22.24
N TYR A 19 19.83 1.51 -21.19
CA TYR A 19 18.48 1.14 -20.84
C TYR A 19 17.61 1.29 -22.10
N PRO A 20 16.87 0.26 -22.50
CA PRO A 20 15.99 0.42 -23.67
C PRO A 20 15.00 1.53 -23.39
N ASP A 21 15.02 2.58 -24.21
CA ASP A 21 14.06 3.69 -24.20
C ASP A 21 12.62 3.26 -24.61
N ARG A 22 12.41 2.00 -24.82
CA ARG A 22 11.12 1.40 -25.14
C ARG A 22 10.49 0.84 -23.85
N VAL A 23 9.60 1.62 -23.25
CA VAL A 23 8.44 1.07 -22.54
C VAL A 23 7.78 0.16 -23.59
N SER A 24 7.84 -1.14 -23.37
CA SER A 24 7.51 -2.12 -24.43
C SER A 24 6.05 -1.94 -24.88
N ASP A 25 5.73 -2.44 -26.07
CA ASP A 25 4.35 -2.55 -26.60
C ASP A 25 3.38 -3.31 -25.64
N GLN A 26 3.87 -3.75 -24.49
CA GLN A 26 3.18 -4.48 -23.43
C GLN A 26 2.47 -3.57 -22.41
N ILE A 27 2.77 -2.26 -22.37
CA ILE A 27 2.16 -1.33 -21.41
C ILE A 27 1.45 -0.23 -22.18
N PRO A 28 0.16 0.04 -21.89
CA PRO A 28 -0.58 1.11 -22.55
C PRO A 28 0.10 2.46 -22.29
N THR A 29 0.15 3.30 -23.31
CA THR A 29 0.66 4.67 -23.18
C THR A 29 -0.27 5.52 -22.30
N LEU A 30 0.22 6.63 -21.75
CA LEU A 30 -0.64 7.58 -21.00
C LEU A 30 -1.85 8.02 -21.81
N ASN A 31 -1.67 8.32 -23.12
CA ASN A 31 -2.79 8.71 -23.97
C ASN A 31 -3.85 7.61 -24.10
N GLN A 32 -3.44 6.36 -24.19
CA GLN A 32 -4.37 5.22 -24.21
C GLN A 32 -5.10 5.08 -22.87
N LEU A 33 -4.39 5.23 -21.74
CA LEU A 33 -5.01 5.21 -20.41
C LEU A 33 -6.03 6.34 -20.22
N HIS A 34 -5.72 7.56 -20.67
CA HIS A 34 -6.68 8.66 -20.63
C HIS A 34 -7.87 8.43 -21.57
N ALA A 35 -7.67 7.79 -22.71
CA ALA A 35 -8.74 7.51 -23.68
C ALA A 35 -9.75 6.48 -23.15
N VAL A 36 -9.35 5.51 -22.30
CA VAL A 36 -10.27 4.55 -21.67
C VAL A 36 -10.92 5.10 -20.39
N GLY A 37 -10.63 6.34 -19.99
CA GLY A 37 -11.25 7.00 -18.85
C GLY A 37 -10.50 6.79 -17.54
N ALA A 38 -9.65 7.75 -17.19
CA ALA A 38 -8.96 7.79 -15.91
C ALA A 38 -9.78 8.57 -14.88
N ALA A 39 -10.51 7.87 -14.03
CA ALA A 39 -11.30 8.48 -12.97
C ALA A 39 -10.42 9.17 -11.91
N GLN A 40 -10.95 10.18 -11.25
CA GLN A 40 -10.30 10.88 -10.13
C GLN A 40 -8.99 11.60 -10.47
N GLN A 41 -8.66 11.81 -11.74
CA GLN A 41 -7.45 12.56 -12.12
C GLN A 41 -7.61 14.07 -11.86
N PRO A 42 -6.55 14.77 -11.47
CA PRO A 42 -6.55 16.22 -11.42
C PRO A 42 -6.53 16.82 -12.83
N THR A 43 -7.13 18.00 -12.99
CA THR A 43 -6.96 18.79 -14.21
C THR A 43 -5.80 19.76 -13.99
N TYR A 44 -4.66 19.45 -14.58
CA TYR A 44 -3.49 20.34 -14.54
C TYR A 44 -3.64 21.49 -15.53
N PRO A 45 -3.40 22.76 -15.10
CA PRO A 45 -3.53 23.91 -15.98
C PRO A 45 -2.40 24.01 -17.02
N ASP A 46 -1.26 23.35 -16.77
CA ASP A 46 -0.06 23.37 -17.61
C ASP A 46 0.30 21.96 -18.06
N HIS A 47 -0.13 21.57 -19.25
CA HIS A 47 0.15 20.26 -19.83
C HIS A 47 1.62 20.06 -20.19
N ALA A 48 2.35 21.14 -20.57
CA ALA A 48 3.78 21.03 -20.87
C ALA A 48 4.58 20.69 -19.61
N ALA A 49 4.20 21.26 -18.46
CA ALA A 49 4.80 20.91 -17.18
C ALA A 49 4.50 19.46 -16.78
N VAL A 50 3.33 18.90 -17.14
CA VAL A 50 3.03 17.47 -16.95
C VAL A 50 4.01 16.60 -17.73
N ASP A 51 4.21 16.90 -19.02
CA ASP A 51 5.12 16.14 -19.88
C ASP A 51 6.57 16.20 -19.37
N GLU A 52 7.03 17.37 -18.92
CA GLU A 52 8.35 17.54 -18.30
C GLU A 52 8.52 16.68 -17.05
N VAL A 53 7.54 16.71 -16.15
CA VAL A 53 7.53 15.93 -14.91
C VAL A 53 7.52 14.42 -15.19
N VAL A 54 6.68 13.97 -16.11
CA VAL A 54 6.62 12.55 -16.52
C VAL A 54 7.97 12.11 -17.11
N ALA A 55 8.60 12.96 -17.96
CA ALA A 55 9.91 12.66 -18.52
C ALA A 55 11.00 12.65 -17.43
N GLU A 56 10.91 13.50 -16.43
CA GLU A 56 11.83 13.49 -15.28
C GLU A 56 11.67 12.21 -14.46
N LEU A 57 10.45 11.85 -14.06
CA LEU A 57 10.17 10.64 -13.26
C LEU A 57 10.62 9.34 -13.97
N ARG A 58 10.47 9.28 -15.29
CA ARG A 58 10.98 8.16 -16.11
C ARG A 58 12.49 7.97 -16.00
N ARG A 59 13.26 9.02 -15.77
CA ARG A 59 14.72 8.96 -15.60
C ARG A 59 15.15 8.68 -14.17
N ARG A 60 14.25 8.81 -13.19
CA ARG A 60 14.56 8.53 -11.79
C ARG A 60 14.76 7.03 -11.54
N PRO A 61 15.61 6.64 -10.56
CA PRO A 61 15.72 5.25 -10.13
C PRO A 61 14.39 4.66 -9.68
N PRO A 62 14.18 3.33 -9.77
CA PRO A 62 13.02 2.69 -9.17
C PRO A 62 13.02 2.86 -7.66
N LEU A 63 11.84 3.07 -7.05
CA LEU A 63 11.71 3.16 -5.59
C LEU A 63 11.75 1.78 -4.93
N VAL A 64 11.20 0.79 -5.62
CA VAL A 64 11.22 -0.63 -5.21
C VAL A 64 11.74 -1.49 -6.35
N PHE A 65 12.20 -2.69 -6.03
CA PHE A 65 12.80 -3.62 -6.98
C PHE A 65 11.87 -4.80 -7.28
N ALA A 66 11.91 -5.34 -8.50
CA ALA A 66 11.06 -6.45 -8.93
C ALA A 66 11.15 -7.67 -8.00
N GLY A 67 12.35 -8.00 -7.52
CA GLY A 67 12.54 -9.11 -6.59
C GLY A 67 11.85 -8.93 -5.23
N GLU A 68 11.75 -7.68 -4.73
CA GLU A 68 11.00 -7.38 -3.51
C GLU A 68 9.49 -7.58 -3.73
N CYS A 69 8.98 -7.22 -4.92
CA CYS A 69 7.59 -7.46 -5.29
C CYS A 69 7.28 -8.96 -5.41
N ASP A 70 8.19 -9.74 -5.96
CA ASP A 70 8.05 -11.20 -6.07
C ASP A 70 8.09 -11.89 -4.69
N ASP A 71 8.96 -11.45 -3.77
CA ASP A 71 9.00 -11.95 -2.40
C ASP A 71 7.68 -11.62 -1.67
N LEU A 72 7.17 -10.39 -1.79
CA LEU A 72 5.87 -10.05 -1.24
C LEU A 72 4.75 -10.94 -1.82
N ARG A 73 4.74 -11.18 -3.14
CA ARG A 73 3.74 -12.04 -3.77
C ARG A 73 3.79 -13.46 -3.23
N ALA A 74 4.98 -14.03 -3.01
CA ALA A 74 5.13 -15.35 -2.40
C ALA A 74 4.54 -15.40 -0.97
N ARG A 75 4.78 -14.38 -0.16
CA ARG A 75 4.20 -14.28 1.19
C ARG A 75 2.67 -14.09 1.18
N LEU A 76 2.17 -13.34 0.21
CA LEU A 76 0.72 -13.18 0.01
C LEU A 76 0.07 -14.47 -0.50
N ALA A 77 0.79 -15.32 -1.23
CA ALA A 77 0.32 -16.65 -1.57
C ALA A 77 0.12 -17.53 -0.34
N ASP A 78 0.99 -17.41 0.67
CA ASP A 78 0.78 -18.07 1.96
C ASP A 78 -0.43 -17.50 2.71
N ALA A 79 -0.66 -16.18 2.64
CA ALA A 79 -1.86 -15.58 3.23
C ALA A 79 -3.15 -16.07 2.51
N ALA A 80 -3.15 -16.18 1.18
CA ALA A 80 -4.27 -16.73 0.43
C ALA A 80 -4.54 -18.22 0.75
N ALA A 81 -3.52 -18.95 1.17
CA ALA A 81 -3.59 -20.37 1.52
C ALA A 81 -3.85 -20.63 3.03
N GLY A 82 -4.11 -19.60 3.83
CA GLY A 82 -4.36 -19.74 5.27
C GLY A 82 -3.10 -20.00 6.12
N ARG A 83 -1.91 -19.82 5.57
CA ARG A 83 -0.64 -20.04 6.26
C ARG A 83 0.04 -18.76 6.76
N ALA A 84 -0.52 -17.60 6.44
CA ALA A 84 -0.07 -16.30 6.91
C ALA A 84 -1.24 -15.33 7.02
N PHE A 85 -1.02 -14.18 7.64
CA PHE A 85 -2.00 -13.10 7.78
C PHE A 85 -1.41 -11.77 7.31
N LEU A 86 -2.15 -11.00 6.50
CA LEU A 86 -1.72 -9.70 6.01
C LEU A 86 -2.12 -8.59 6.99
N LEU A 87 -1.16 -7.83 7.48
CA LEU A 87 -1.36 -6.53 8.12
C LEU A 87 -0.93 -5.42 7.16
N GLN A 88 -1.91 -4.81 6.49
CA GLN A 88 -1.70 -3.62 5.67
C GLN A 88 -2.16 -2.39 6.44
N ALA A 89 -1.24 -1.54 6.88
CA ALA A 89 -1.56 -0.46 7.80
C ALA A 89 -0.69 0.78 7.59
N GLY A 90 -1.19 1.97 7.98
CA GLY A 90 -0.50 3.24 7.89
C GLY A 90 -1.43 4.43 7.65
N ASP A 91 -0.90 5.58 7.25
CA ASP A 91 -1.66 6.81 7.14
C ASP A 91 -2.82 6.73 6.14
N CYS A 92 -3.89 7.48 6.42
CA CYS A 92 -4.98 7.72 5.49
C CYS A 92 -4.49 8.41 4.22
N ALA A 93 -3.68 9.48 4.40
CA ALA A 93 -2.85 10.10 3.38
C ALA A 93 -1.65 10.73 4.05
N GLU A 94 -0.48 10.44 3.51
CA GLU A 94 0.77 11.07 3.91
C GLU A 94 0.77 12.55 3.50
N THR A 95 1.53 13.35 4.24
CA THR A 95 1.83 14.74 3.90
C THR A 95 3.33 14.95 3.85
N PHE A 96 3.79 15.89 3.04
CA PHE A 96 5.24 16.20 2.95
C PHE A 96 5.80 16.67 4.30
N GLY A 97 4.98 17.39 5.10
CA GLY A 97 5.38 17.85 6.42
C GLY A 97 5.61 16.73 7.44
N ASN A 98 5.02 15.56 7.23
CA ASN A 98 5.16 14.42 8.12
C ASN A 98 6.32 13.47 7.73
N VAL A 99 7.05 13.75 6.66
CA VAL A 99 8.24 12.96 6.30
C VAL A 99 9.40 13.35 7.21
N THR A 100 9.35 12.87 8.44
CA THR A 100 10.38 13.06 9.48
C THR A 100 10.83 11.71 10.03
N ALA A 101 12.07 11.64 10.52
CA ALA A 101 12.58 10.42 11.13
C ALA A 101 11.73 9.94 12.32
N ALA A 102 11.18 10.87 13.10
CA ALA A 102 10.31 10.56 14.23
C ALA A 102 8.97 9.96 13.76
N ALA A 103 8.28 10.61 12.81
CA ALA A 103 6.99 10.13 12.32
C ALA A 103 7.09 8.76 11.65
N ILE A 104 8.11 8.54 10.80
CA ILE A 104 8.37 7.24 10.14
C ILE A 104 8.66 6.17 11.19
N ARG A 105 9.53 6.46 12.16
CA ARG A 105 9.86 5.54 13.26
C ARG A 105 8.60 5.16 14.06
N ASP A 106 7.79 6.14 14.43
CA ASP A 106 6.65 5.92 15.32
C ASP A 106 5.51 5.19 14.60
N THR A 107 5.30 5.44 13.30
CA THR A 107 4.40 4.64 12.45
C THR A 107 4.86 3.17 12.37
N LEU A 108 6.15 2.94 12.14
CA LEU A 108 6.71 1.57 12.15
C LEU A 108 6.52 0.89 13.51
N ARG A 109 6.76 1.61 14.62
CA ARG A 109 6.57 1.06 15.97
C ARG A 109 5.15 0.55 16.18
N VAL A 110 4.14 1.35 15.84
CA VAL A 110 2.73 0.95 15.99
C VAL A 110 2.45 -0.29 15.15
N GLN A 111 2.84 -0.28 13.88
CA GLN A 111 2.55 -1.41 12.98
C GLN A 111 3.28 -2.70 13.39
N LEU A 112 4.54 -2.61 13.79
CA LEU A 112 5.31 -3.78 14.23
C LEU A 112 4.77 -4.33 15.56
N SER A 113 4.34 -3.46 16.46
CA SER A 113 3.67 -3.86 17.71
C SER A 113 2.35 -4.59 17.46
N MET A 114 1.53 -4.10 16.52
CA MET A 114 0.32 -4.80 16.09
C MET A 114 0.65 -6.16 15.45
N ALA A 115 1.69 -6.22 14.62
CA ALA A 115 2.10 -7.45 13.96
C ALA A 115 2.48 -8.55 14.97
N ILE A 116 3.23 -8.22 16.03
CA ILE A 116 3.60 -9.19 17.09
C ILE A 116 2.36 -9.70 17.82
N VAL A 117 1.43 -8.84 18.18
CA VAL A 117 0.17 -9.25 18.83
C VAL A 117 -0.64 -10.18 17.93
N LEU A 118 -0.74 -9.84 16.64
CA LEU A 118 -1.44 -10.68 15.65
C LEU A 118 -0.74 -12.03 15.44
N GLN A 119 0.60 -12.06 15.35
CA GLN A 119 1.37 -13.30 15.24
C GLN A 119 1.16 -14.21 16.44
N TYR A 120 1.18 -13.64 17.65
CA TYR A 120 0.92 -14.39 18.86
C TYR A 120 -0.50 -14.95 18.90
N ALA A 121 -1.51 -14.13 18.56
CA ALA A 121 -2.91 -14.53 18.62
C ALA A 121 -3.31 -15.53 17.53
N ALA A 122 -2.85 -15.31 16.30
CA ALA A 122 -3.24 -16.12 15.14
C ALA A 122 -2.34 -17.35 14.93
N GLN A 123 -1.18 -17.43 15.59
CA GLN A 123 -0.18 -18.50 15.47
C GLN A 123 0.28 -18.75 14.01
N VAL A 124 0.25 -17.70 13.18
CA VAL A 124 0.75 -17.70 11.80
C VAL A 124 1.65 -16.49 11.56
N PRO A 125 2.58 -16.54 10.59
CA PRO A 125 3.36 -15.38 10.19
C PRO A 125 2.47 -14.21 9.76
N VAL A 126 2.87 -12.97 10.11
CA VAL A 126 2.21 -11.75 9.65
C VAL A 126 3.04 -11.08 8.58
N VAL A 127 2.46 -10.91 7.39
CA VAL A 127 3.01 -10.13 6.29
C VAL A 127 2.74 -8.65 6.56
N LYS A 128 3.81 -7.86 6.71
CA LYS A 128 3.72 -6.44 7.08
C LYS A 128 3.85 -5.58 5.85
N VAL A 129 2.76 -4.87 5.50
CA VAL A 129 2.70 -3.97 4.35
C VAL A 129 2.26 -2.58 4.84
N GLY A 130 3.14 -1.59 4.71
CA GLY A 130 2.85 -0.22 5.09
C GLY A 130 2.02 0.50 4.03
N ARG A 131 1.05 1.28 4.45
CA ARG A 131 0.45 2.37 3.67
C ARG A 131 1.38 3.56 3.85
N ILE A 132 2.50 3.56 3.14
CA ILE A 132 3.62 4.48 3.36
C ILE A 132 4.45 4.63 2.07
N ALA A 133 5.13 5.75 1.94
CA ALA A 133 6.02 6.05 0.82
C ALA A 133 5.31 6.05 -0.54
N GLY A 134 4.18 6.75 -0.63
CA GLY A 134 3.40 6.89 -1.86
C GLY A 134 1.94 7.29 -1.66
N GLN A 135 1.40 7.21 -0.45
CA GLN A 135 0.00 7.51 -0.17
C GLN A 135 -0.25 9.03 -0.03
N TYR A 136 0.24 9.85 -0.98
CA TYR A 136 0.11 11.31 -0.98
C TYR A 136 -1.08 11.83 -1.78
N ALA A 137 -1.89 10.95 -2.38
CA ALA A 137 -3.08 11.32 -3.14
C ALA A 137 -4.34 10.77 -2.47
N LYS A 138 -5.46 11.49 -2.61
CA LYS A 138 -6.78 11.11 -2.06
C LYS A 138 -7.85 11.21 -3.12
N PRO A 139 -8.65 10.14 -3.38
CA PRO A 139 -9.86 10.27 -4.16
C PRO A 139 -10.90 11.11 -3.40
N ARG A 140 -11.67 11.90 -4.11
CA ARG A 140 -12.66 12.81 -3.51
C ARG A 140 -14.06 12.53 -4.04
N SER A 141 -15.04 12.57 -3.15
CA SER A 141 -16.47 12.42 -3.53
C SER A 141 -17.03 13.68 -4.19
N LYS A 142 -16.41 14.84 -3.93
CA LYS A 142 -16.79 16.15 -4.49
C LYS A 142 -15.54 16.84 -4.99
N ASP A 143 -15.65 17.48 -6.14
CA ASP A 143 -14.54 18.21 -6.76
C ASP A 143 -14.24 19.52 -6.06
N THR A 144 -15.18 20.02 -5.26
CA THR A 144 -15.06 21.29 -4.53
C THR A 144 -15.35 21.13 -3.05
N GLU A 145 -14.77 22.03 -2.25
CA GLU A 145 -15.03 22.24 -0.82
C GLU A 145 -15.58 23.66 -0.61
N THR A 146 -16.60 23.79 0.25
CA THR A 146 -17.17 25.09 0.64
C THR A 146 -16.89 25.35 2.12
N ARG A 147 -16.34 26.52 2.44
CA ARG A 147 -16.14 27.01 3.80
C ARG A 147 -16.67 28.44 3.90
N GLY A 148 -17.76 28.65 4.65
CA GLY A 148 -18.52 29.89 4.63
C GLY A 148 -19.05 30.19 3.23
N GLU A 149 -18.81 31.37 2.70
CA GLU A 149 -19.23 31.77 1.35
C GLU A 149 -18.24 31.39 0.23
N LYS A 150 -17.08 30.83 0.59
CA LYS A 150 -16.03 30.53 -0.37
C LYS A 150 -16.06 29.07 -0.79
N THR A 151 -16.09 28.82 -2.10
CA THR A 151 -15.99 27.48 -2.70
C THR A 151 -14.70 27.39 -3.51
N LEU A 152 -13.89 26.37 -3.25
CA LEU A 152 -12.61 26.11 -3.89
C LEU A 152 -12.51 24.63 -4.31
N PRO A 153 -11.58 24.26 -5.21
CA PRO A 153 -11.27 22.87 -5.49
C PRO A 153 -10.92 22.10 -4.22
N SER A 154 -11.34 20.86 -4.15
CA SER A 154 -11.02 19.97 -3.02
C SER A 154 -9.52 19.76 -2.87
N TYR A 155 -9.05 19.65 -1.62
CA TYR A 155 -7.72 19.11 -1.36
C TYR A 155 -7.68 17.63 -1.74
N ARG A 156 -6.82 17.28 -2.70
CA ARG A 156 -6.67 15.92 -3.27
C ARG A 156 -5.41 15.20 -2.80
N GLY A 157 -4.77 15.71 -1.74
CA GLY A 157 -3.48 15.22 -1.23
C GLY A 157 -2.30 16.02 -1.74
N ASP A 158 -1.18 15.92 -1.03
CA ASP A 158 0.02 16.68 -1.33
C ASP A 158 0.63 16.37 -2.71
N ALA A 159 0.31 15.23 -3.29
CA ALA A 159 0.66 14.89 -4.67
C ALA A 159 0.01 15.81 -5.71
N VAL A 160 -1.10 16.46 -5.39
CA VAL A 160 -1.91 17.23 -6.35
C VAL A 160 -1.90 18.72 -6.06
N ASN A 161 -2.24 19.11 -4.81
CA ASN A 161 -2.39 20.49 -4.41
C ASN A 161 -2.10 20.68 -2.92
N ARG A 162 -2.11 21.91 -2.44
CA ARG A 162 -1.79 22.23 -1.05
C ARG A 162 -3.03 22.23 -0.14
N LEU A 163 -2.82 21.99 1.14
CA LEU A 163 -3.90 21.86 2.14
C LEU A 163 -4.62 23.19 2.45
N GLU A 164 -3.92 24.32 2.32
CA GLU A 164 -4.44 25.65 2.66
C GLU A 164 -5.69 25.96 1.82
N PHE A 165 -6.69 26.60 2.44
CA PHE A 165 -7.95 26.93 1.78
C PHE A 165 -7.85 28.29 1.07
N THR A 166 -6.95 28.39 0.10
CA THR A 166 -6.74 29.56 -0.78
C THR A 166 -6.81 29.16 -2.24
N ALA A 167 -7.18 30.08 -3.11
CA ALA A 167 -7.32 29.77 -4.55
C ALA A 167 -6.00 29.25 -5.14
N ASP A 168 -4.88 29.90 -4.83
CA ASP A 168 -3.55 29.49 -5.29
C ASP A 168 -3.14 28.12 -4.77
N ALA A 169 -3.36 27.85 -3.47
CA ALA A 169 -3.01 26.56 -2.87
C ALA A 169 -3.78 25.38 -3.47
N ARG A 170 -4.98 25.60 -4.00
CA ARG A 170 -5.86 24.55 -4.53
C ARG A 170 -5.71 24.31 -6.02
N VAL A 171 -4.85 25.03 -6.71
CA VAL A 171 -4.48 24.74 -8.11
C VAL A 171 -3.63 23.47 -8.14
N PRO A 172 -3.99 22.46 -8.97
CA PRO A 172 -3.14 21.28 -9.17
C PRO A 172 -1.78 21.66 -9.79
N ASP A 173 -0.70 21.17 -9.21
CA ASP A 173 0.67 21.40 -9.69
C ASP A 173 1.37 20.05 -9.96
N PRO A 174 1.73 19.72 -11.23
CA PRO A 174 2.35 18.45 -11.55
C PRO A 174 3.75 18.29 -10.96
N ARG A 175 4.46 19.39 -10.63
CA ARG A 175 5.81 19.32 -10.01
C ARG A 175 5.80 18.62 -8.67
N ARG A 176 4.66 18.62 -7.99
CA ARG A 176 4.45 17.90 -6.73
C ARG A 176 4.63 16.38 -6.85
N LEU A 177 4.48 15.81 -8.05
CA LEU A 177 4.76 14.38 -8.30
C LEU A 177 6.26 14.06 -8.15
N VAL A 178 7.15 15.01 -8.47
CA VAL A 178 8.59 14.87 -8.20
C VAL A 178 8.86 14.96 -6.70
N ASP A 179 8.14 15.81 -5.97
CA ASP A 179 8.23 15.86 -4.51
C ASP A 179 7.75 14.56 -3.87
N VAL A 180 6.65 13.97 -4.35
CA VAL A 180 6.18 12.63 -3.93
C VAL A 180 7.28 11.60 -4.10
N TYR A 181 7.92 11.56 -5.27
CA TYR A 181 9.03 10.63 -5.50
C TYR A 181 10.17 10.84 -4.50
N ASN A 182 10.61 12.08 -4.28
CA ASN A 182 11.70 12.40 -3.37
C ASN A 182 11.37 12.03 -1.91
N MET A 183 10.16 12.34 -1.44
CA MET A 183 9.67 12.00 -0.10
C MET A 183 9.53 10.48 0.07
N SER A 184 9.00 9.79 -0.93
CA SER A 184 8.90 8.33 -0.94
C SER A 184 10.27 7.65 -0.90
N ALA A 185 11.24 8.15 -1.67
CA ALA A 185 12.61 7.64 -1.67
C ALA A 185 13.29 7.81 -0.30
N ALA A 186 13.15 8.97 0.32
CA ALA A 186 13.68 9.23 1.67
C ALA A 186 13.03 8.33 2.72
N THR A 187 11.72 8.18 2.66
CA THR A 187 10.95 7.30 3.56
C THR A 187 11.37 5.85 3.42
N LEU A 188 11.43 5.31 2.21
CA LEU A 188 11.84 3.93 1.96
C LEU A 188 13.28 3.66 2.39
N ASN A 189 14.19 4.61 2.16
CA ASN A 189 15.57 4.48 2.61
C ASN A 189 15.65 4.35 4.13
N LEU A 190 14.90 5.19 4.87
CA LEU A 190 14.89 5.15 6.33
C LEU A 190 14.17 3.90 6.87
N VAL A 191 13.07 3.49 6.25
CA VAL A 191 12.36 2.24 6.58
C VAL A 191 13.31 1.05 6.44
N ARG A 192 14.02 0.91 5.31
CA ARG A 192 15.00 -0.17 5.11
C ARG A 192 16.10 -0.13 6.17
N ALA A 193 16.60 1.06 6.52
CA ALA A 193 17.59 1.21 7.58
C ALA A 193 17.05 0.72 8.94
N PHE A 194 15.80 1.03 9.28
CA PHE A 194 15.20 0.60 10.54
C PHE A 194 14.96 -0.91 10.59
N VAL A 195 14.41 -1.51 9.53
CA VAL A 195 14.07 -2.94 9.54
C VAL A 195 15.27 -3.86 9.38
N GLN A 196 16.42 -3.37 8.90
CA GLN A 196 17.66 -4.12 8.77
C GLN A 196 18.70 -3.75 9.83
N GLY A 197 18.60 -2.54 10.41
CA GLY A 197 19.59 -1.99 11.34
C GLY A 197 19.37 -2.38 12.81
N GLY A 198 18.47 -3.33 13.12
CA GLY A 198 18.21 -3.79 14.48
C GLY A 198 17.21 -2.93 15.28
N PHE A 199 16.66 -1.85 14.71
CA PHE A 199 15.56 -1.13 15.35
C PHE A 199 14.31 -2.01 15.47
N ALA A 200 14.04 -2.84 14.46
CA ALA A 200 12.92 -3.77 14.41
C ALA A 200 13.20 -5.10 15.11
N ASP A 201 14.11 -5.13 16.09
CA ASP A 201 14.44 -6.33 16.87
C ASP A 201 13.21 -6.81 17.66
N LEU A 202 12.78 -8.05 17.40
CA LEU A 202 11.61 -8.67 18.03
C LEU A 202 11.70 -8.67 19.56
N ARG A 203 12.92 -8.70 20.12
CA ARG A 203 13.17 -8.68 21.58
C ARG A 203 12.81 -7.34 22.22
N THR A 204 12.75 -6.26 21.44
CA THR A 204 12.47 -4.91 21.94
C THR A 204 11.10 -4.38 21.55
N ILE A 205 10.50 -4.88 20.45
CA ILE A 205 9.22 -4.39 19.95
C ILE A 205 8.12 -4.50 20.98
N HIS A 206 8.04 -5.63 21.73
CA HIS A 206 7.02 -5.82 22.76
C HIS A 206 7.11 -4.79 23.90
N SER A 207 8.30 -4.27 24.21
CA SER A 207 8.51 -3.28 25.27
C SER A 207 8.02 -1.87 24.86
N TRP A 208 7.88 -1.59 23.57
CA TRP A 208 7.45 -0.27 23.09
C TRP A 208 6.02 0.06 23.52
N ASN A 209 5.16 -0.97 23.58
CA ASN A 209 3.75 -0.79 23.92
C ASN A 209 3.48 -0.56 25.39
N SER A 210 4.41 -0.94 26.28
CA SER A 210 4.25 -0.76 27.72
C SER A 210 4.07 0.71 28.13
N ALA A 211 4.72 1.64 27.40
CA ALA A 211 4.53 3.07 27.61
C ALA A 211 3.22 3.59 27.02
N PHE A 212 2.73 2.98 25.95
CA PHE A 212 1.53 3.40 25.22
C PHE A 212 0.23 2.95 25.91
N VAL A 213 0.21 1.73 26.48
CA VAL A 213 -0.97 1.20 27.17
C VAL A 213 -1.04 1.57 28.64
N ARG A 214 0.04 2.17 29.20
CA ARG A 214 0.10 2.58 30.58
C ARG A 214 -1.03 3.58 30.90
N ASN A 215 -1.78 3.30 31.94
CA ASN A 215 -2.98 4.03 32.36
C ASN A 215 -4.21 3.86 31.42
N SER A 216 -4.19 2.87 30.51
CA SER A 216 -5.38 2.50 29.73
C SER A 216 -6.16 1.38 30.41
N ASN A 217 -7.44 1.22 30.06
CA ASN A 217 -8.28 0.11 30.56
C ASN A 217 -7.85 -1.28 30.05
N VAL A 218 -6.89 -1.34 29.12
CA VAL A 218 -6.33 -2.57 28.56
C VAL A 218 -4.91 -2.90 29.08
N GLU A 219 -4.36 -2.06 29.97
CA GLU A 219 -2.98 -2.18 30.50
C GLU A 219 -2.70 -3.60 31.04
N GLY A 220 -3.52 -4.09 31.97
CA GLY A 220 -3.28 -5.42 32.57
C GLY A 220 -3.40 -6.59 31.58
N ARG A 221 -4.27 -6.47 30.56
CA ARG A 221 -4.37 -7.49 29.50
C ARG A 221 -3.15 -7.46 28.59
N TYR A 222 -2.65 -6.28 28.30
CA TYR A 222 -1.45 -6.14 27.47
C TYR A 222 -0.18 -6.59 28.21
N GLU A 223 -0.04 -6.28 29.50
CA GLU A 223 1.10 -6.76 30.33
C GLU A 223 1.18 -8.28 30.39
N ALA A 224 0.02 -8.96 30.57
CA ALA A 224 -0.03 -10.42 30.54
C ALA A 224 0.45 -10.97 29.18
N LEU A 225 -0.05 -10.41 28.07
CA LEU A 225 0.34 -10.78 26.71
C LEU A 225 1.82 -10.52 26.45
N ALA A 226 2.33 -9.36 26.86
CA ALA A 226 3.75 -9.01 26.72
C ALA A 226 4.67 -9.99 27.44
N GLY A 227 4.29 -10.40 28.66
CA GLY A 227 5.03 -11.40 29.43
C GLY A 227 5.02 -12.80 28.78
N GLU A 228 3.97 -13.16 28.06
CA GLU A 228 3.92 -14.42 27.32
C GLU A 228 4.78 -14.36 26.05
N ILE A 229 4.75 -13.28 25.32
CA ILE A 229 5.62 -13.03 24.15
C ILE A 229 7.10 -13.06 24.57
N GLU A 230 7.45 -12.43 25.69
CA GLU A 230 8.82 -12.43 26.21
C GLU A 230 9.31 -13.86 26.54
N ARG A 231 8.46 -14.69 27.18
CA ARG A 231 8.79 -16.10 27.43
C ARG A 231 8.94 -16.90 26.14
N ALA A 232 8.10 -16.67 25.14
CA ALA A 232 8.19 -17.33 23.84
C ALA A 232 9.49 -16.96 23.13
N LEU A 233 9.87 -15.69 23.11
CA LEU A 233 11.14 -15.22 22.52
C LEU A 233 12.35 -15.81 23.26
N ALA A 234 12.34 -15.83 24.59
CA ALA A 234 13.40 -16.43 25.38
C ALA A 234 13.55 -17.93 25.07
N PHE A 235 12.44 -18.64 24.87
CA PHE A 235 12.46 -20.04 24.45
C PHE A 235 13.06 -20.23 23.05
N MET A 236 12.68 -19.41 22.09
CA MET A 236 13.23 -19.45 20.72
C MET A 236 14.76 -19.25 20.73
N ILE A 237 15.25 -18.26 21.48
CA ILE A 237 16.69 -18.01 21.66
C ILE A 237 17.38 -19.23 22.30
N ALA A 238 16.78 -19.82 23.34
CA ALA A 238 17.32 -21.01 23.98
C ALA A 238 17.37 -22.22 23.04
N CYS A 239 16.47 -22.29 22.03
CA CYS A 239 16.48 -23.30 20.99
C CYS A 239 17.51 -23.02 19.87
N GLY A 240 18.24 -21.90 19.93
CA GLY A 240 19.29 -21.58 18.97
C GLY A 240 18.82 -20.84 17.72
N VAL A 241 17.65 -20.14 17.77
CA VAL A 241 17.23 -19.23 16.70
C VAL A 241 18.27 -18.11 16.59
N ASP A 242 18.73 -17.84 15.36
CA ASP A 242 19.81 -16.90 15.10
C ASP A 242 19.39 -15.45 15.47
N ASP A 243 20.32 -14.73 16.05
CA ASP A 243 20.20 -13.30 16.36
C ASP A 243 19.83 -12.45 15.14
N GLU A 244 20.31 -12.81 13.95
CA GLU A 244 20.02 -12.07 12.71
C GLU A 244 18.56 -12.23 12.28
N GLU A 245 17.97 -13.41 12.45
CA GLU A 245 16.55 -13.66 12.16
C GLU A 245 15.60 -12.89 13.09
N LEU A 246 16.02 -12.61 14.32
CA LEU A 246 15.24 -11.83 15.27
C LEU A 246 15.40 -10.30 15.06
N ARG A 247 16.46 -9.86 14.40
CA ARG A 247 16.82 -8.44 14.21
C ARG A 247 16.34 -7.86 12.90
N THR A 248 16.01 -8.69 11.92
CA THR A 248 15.60 -8.25 10.59
C THR A 248 14.15 -8.61 10.33
N ILE A 249 13.41 -7.68 9.76
CA ILE A 249 11.99 -7.87 9.45
C ILE A 249 11.75 -7.58 7.98
N ALA A 250 11.04 -8.48 7.29
CA ALA A 250 10.49 -8.19 5.97
C ALA A 250 9.35 -7.17 6.11
N TYR A 251 9.47 -6.04 5.42
CA TYR A 251 8.51 -4.95 5.42
C TYR A 251 8.39 -4.36 4.02
N TYR A 252 7.16 -4.14 3.58
CA TYR A 252 6.85 -3.67 2.23
C TYR A 252 6.02 -2.39 2.28
N ALA A 253 6.11 -1.57 1.24
CA ALA A 253 5.31 -0.36 1.09
C ALA A 253 4.20 -0.55 0.06
N SER A 254 3.08 0.11 0.28
CA SER A 254 1.93 0.10 -0.62
C SER A 254 1.20 1.44 -0.62
N HIS A 255 0.53 1.76 -1.73
CA HIS A 255 -0.33 2.94 -1.84
C HIS A 255 -1.42 2.73 -2.89
N GLU A 256 -2.43 3.62 -2.89
CA GLU A 256 -3.44 3.66 -3.96
C GLU A 256 -2.79 4.16 -5.25
N ALA A 257 -2.83 3.36 -6.30
CA ALA A 257 -2.34 3.72 -7.63
C ALA A 257 -3.31 4.71 -8.29
N LEU A 258 -3.42 5.94 -7.74
CA LEU A 258 -4.46 6.88 -8.11
C LEU A 258 -4.09 7.74 -9.33
N LEU A 259 -2.84 8.24 -9.40
CA LEU A 259 -2.42 9.23 -10.39
C LEU A 259 -1.69 8.56 -11.55
N MET A 260 -2.32 8.55 -12.73
CA MET A 260 -1.80 7.81 -13.89
C MET A 260 -0.44 8.31 -14.36
N GLU A 261 -0.19 9.61 -14.31
CA GLU A 261 1.10 10.20 -14.67
C GLU A 261 2.24 9.68 -13.79
N TYR A 262 1.99 9.54 -12.49
CA TYR A 262 2.99 9.06 -11.52
C TYR A 262 3.25 7.57 -11.68
N GLU A 263 2.19 6.76 -11.68
CA GLU A 263 2.30 5.30 -11.75
C GLU A 263 2.90 4.83 -13.07
N HIS A 264 2.43 5.39 -14.19
CA HIS A 264 2.96 5.06 -15.50
C HIS A 264 4.42 5.52 -15.66
N ALA A 265 4.78 6.71 -15.16
CA ALA A 265 6.15 7.21 -15.24
C ALA A 265 7.13 6.35 -14.43
N LEU A 266 6.68 5.70 -13.36
CA LEU A 266 7.48 4.81 -12.51
C LEU A 266 7.33 3.32 -12.87
N THR A 267 6.65 2.99 -13.95
CA THR A 267 6.63 1.62 -14.46
C THR A 267 7.96 1.29 -15.15
N ARG A 268 8.53 0.12 -14.84
CA ARG A 268 9.81 -0.36 -15.38
C ARG A 268 9.70 -1.79 -15.88
N ILE A 269 10.46 -2.11 -16.91
CA ILE A 269 10.67 -3.50 -17.35
C ILE A 269 11.84 -4.08 -16.56
N ASP A 270 11.61 -5.17 -15.86
CA ASP A 270 12.70 -5.90 -15.22
C ASP A 270 13.64 -6.49 -16.26
N SER A 271 14.91 -6.11 -16.23
CA SER A 271 15.92 -6.50 -17.22
C SER A 271 16.23 -8.00 -17.23
N ARG A 272 15.88 -8.72 -16.15
CA ARG A 272 16.12 -10.17 -16.03
C ARG A 272 15.00 -10.99 -16.68
N THR A 273 13.77 -10.52 -16.57
CA THR A 273 12.58 -11.29 -16.99
C THR A 273 11.83 -10.68 -18.16
N GLY A 274 12.09 -9.42 -18.50
CA GLY A 274 11.32 -8.68 -19.51
C GLY A 274 9.90 -8.30 -19.04
N THR A 275 9.61 -8.44 -17.76
CA THR A 275 8.28 -8.27 -17.18
C THR A 275 8.10 -6.85 -16.61
N PRO A 276 6.94 -6.19 -16.81
CA PRO A 276 6.69 -4.86 -16.28
C PRO A 276 6.32 -4.88 -14.79
N TYR A 277 6.89 -3.93 -14.04
CA TYR A 277 6.59 -3.66 -12.64
C TYR A 277 6.29 -2.18 -12.42
N GLY A 278 5.28 -1.87 -11.60
CA GLY A 278 5.11 -0.56 -11.00
C GLY A 278 6.13 -0.40 -9.87
N THR A 279 7.15 0.42 -10.10
CA THR A 279 8.24 0.59 -9.13
C THR A 279 8.04 1.74 -8.15
N SER A 280 6.82 2.27 -8.09
CA SER A 280 6.37 3.26 -7.09
C SER A 280 6.11 2.65 -5.71
N GLY A 281 5.79 1.35 -5.64
CA GLY A 281 5.54 0.60 -4.40
C GLY A 281 5.58 -0.91 -4.65
N HIS A 282 5.72 -1.70 -3.58
CA HIS A 282 5.76 -3.17 -3.69
C HIS A 282 4.38 -3.74 -4.03
N MET A 283 3.32 -3.21 -3.41
CA MET A 283 1.92 -3.51 -3.68
C MET A 283 1.17 -2.24 -4.03
N LEU A 284 0.37 -2.29 -5.07
CA LEU A 284 -0.47 -1.19 -5.50
C LEU A 284 -1.94 -1.58 -5.35
N TRP A 285 -2.82 -0.65 -4.96
CA TRP A 285 -4.24 -0.99 -4.94
C TRP A 285 -5.10 -0.02 -5.75
N ILE A 286 -6.21 -0.55 -6.25
CA ILE A 286 -7.28 0.18 -6.92
C ILE A 286 -8.32 0.57 -5.87
N GLY A 287 -8.66 1.84 -5.79
CA GLY A 287 -9.67 2.36 -4.89
C GLY A 287 -11.10 2.03 -5.36
N GLU A 288 -12.08 2.15 -4.45
CA GLU A 288 -13.50 1.92 -4.76
C GLU A 288 -14.04 2.80 -5.88
N ARG A 289 -13.49 4.03 -6.03
CA ARG A 289 -13.94 4.99 -7.06
C ARG A 289 -13.24 4.84 -8.40
N THR A 290 -12.25 3.98 -8.48
CA THR A 290 -11.38 3.82 -9.65
C THR A 290 -11.33 2.37 -10.17
N ARG A 291 -12.22 1.50 -9.68
CA ARG A 291 -12.26 0.07 -10.02
C ARG A 291 -13.15 -0.28 -11.22
N GLN A 292 -13.50 0.68 -12.07
CA GLN A 292 -14.23 0.40 -13.30
C GLN A 292 -13.45 -0.59 -14.16
N LEU A 293 -14.12 -1.68 -14.58
CA LEU A 293 -13.47 -2.77 -15.32
C LEU A 293 -12.82 -2.30 -16.63
N ASP A 294 -13.44 -1.34 -17.28
CA ASP A 294 -12.98 -0.70 -18.51
C ASP A 294 -12.18 0.61 -18.26
N GLY A 295 -11.83 0.89 -16.99
CA GLY A 295 -11.14 2.12 -16.61
C GLY A 295 -9.61 2.00 -16.62
N ALA A 296 -8.94 3.15 -16.69
CA ALA A 296 -7.49 3.27 -16.80
C ALA A 296 -6.70 2.57 -15.68
N HIS A 297 -7.24 2.56 -14.45
CA HIS A 297 -6.57 1.96 -13.29
C HIS A 297 -6.49 0.44 -13.43
N VAL A 298 -7.58 -0.20 -13.83
CA VAL A 298 -7.62 -1.64 -14.11
C VAL A 298 -6.74 -1.93 -15.33
N GLU A 299 -6.86 -1.11 -16.39
CA GLU A 299 -6.06 -1.27 -17.61
C GLU A 299 -4.54 -1.16 -17.34
N LEU A 300 -4.08 -0.20 -16.54
CA LEU A 300 -2.66 -0.12 -16.19
C LEU A 300 -2.21 -1.32 -15.35
N LEU A 301 -2.93 -1.61 -14.25
CA LEU A 301 -2.46 -2.56 -13.25
C LEU A 301 -2.48 -4.02 -13.74
N ARG A 302 -3.38 -4.37 -14.67
CA ARG A 302 -3.40 -5.73 -15.25
C ARG A 302 -2.11 -6.09 -15.99
N HIS A 303 -1.37 -5.08 -16.49
CA HIS A 303 -0.10 -5.26 -17.18
C HIS A 303 1.11 -5.36 -16.24
N LEU A 304 0.97 -4.94 -14.98
CA LEU A 304 2.04 -4.96 -14.00
C LEU A 304 2.12 -6.30 -13.26
N ARG A 305 3.30 -6.69 -12.82
CA ARG A 305 3.55 -7.95 -12.11
C ARG A 305 3.42 -7.86 -10.58
N ASN A 306 3.30 -6.66 -10.04
CA ASN A 306 3.14 -6.43 -8.61
C ASN A 306 1.95 -7.18 -8.01
N PRO A 307 1.96 -7.54 -6.73
CA PRO A 307 0.72 -7.80 -6.00
C PRO A 307 -0.24 -6.61 -6.11
N ILE A 308 -1.52 -6.88 -6.37
CA ILE A 308 -2.55 -5.85 -6.55
C ILE A 308 -3.64 -6.02 -5.51
N GLY A 309 -4.03 -4.90 -4.87
CA GLY A 309 -5.23 -4.81 -4.07
C GLY A 309 -6.39 -4.20 -4.84
N VAL A 310 -7.61 -4.59 -4.53
CA VAL A 310 -8.83 -3.95 -5.05
C VAL A 310 -9.82 -3.72 -3.91
N LYS A 311 -10.27 -2.48 -3.74
CA LYS A 311 -11.32 -2.16 -2.77
C LYS A 311 -12.68 -2.64 -3.29
N VAL A 312 -13.43 -3.34 -2.43
CA VAL A 312 -14.74 -3.90 -2.74
C VAL A 312 -15.75 -3.42 -1.69
N GLY A 313 -16.61 -2.51 -2.08
CA GLY A 313 -17.63 -1.92 -1.22
C GLY A 313 -19.00 -2.61 -1.31
N PRO A 314 -20.00 -2.13 -0.53
CA PRO A 314 -21.29 -2.81 -0.39
C PRO A 314 -22.18 -2.76 -1.65
N THR A 315 -21.82 -1.94 -2.63
CA THR A 315 -22.53 -1.83 -3.92
C THR A 315 -21.89 -2.68 -5.01
N ALA A 316 -20.82 -3.43 -4.70
CA ALA A 316 -20.17 -4.29 -5.67
C ALA A 316 -21.07 -5.46 -6.06
N ASP A 317 -21.21 -5.71 -7.35
CA ASP A 317 -21.86 -6.90 -7.88
C ASP A 317 -20.90 -8.09 -7.87
N PRO A 318 -21.28 -9.28 -7.38
CA PRO A 318 -20.41 -10.45 -7.36
C PRO A 318 -19.83 -10.81 -8.75
N ALA A 319 -20.61 -10.69 -9.82
CA ALA A 319 -20.13 -11.00 -11.17
C ALA A 319 -19.10 -9.96 -11.66
N GLU A 320 -19.26 -8.67 -11.31
CA GLU A 320 -18.24 -7.64 -11.59
C GLU A 320 -16.93 -7.91 -10.84
N VAL A 321 -17.02 -8.37 -9.59
CA VAL A 321 -15.80 -8.70 -8.81
C VAL A 321 -15.07 -9.88 -9.43
N VAL A 322 -15.78 -10.91 -9.90
CA VAL A 322 -15.18 -12.04 -10.62
C VAL A 322 -14.53 -11.56 -11.92
N ALA A 323 -15.22 -10.76 -12.73
CA ALA A 323 -14.69 -10.23 -13.98
C ALA A 323 -13.43 -9.38 -13.75
N MET A 324 -13.41 -8.59 -12.68
CA MET A 324 -12.23 -7.82 -12.27
C MET A 324 -11.07 -8.73 -11.84
N ALA A 325 -11.36 -9.77 -11.09
CA ALA A 325 -10.34 -10.75 -10.71
C ALA A 325 -9.77 -11.47 -11.94
N GLU A 326 -10.60 -11.74 -12.95
CA GLU A 326 -10.16 -12.29 -14.24
C GLU A 326 -9.26 -11.33 -15.02
N ALA A 327 -9.61 -10.06 -15.05
CA ALA A 327 -8.83 -9.05 -15.76
C ALA A 327 -7.45 -8.81 -15.11
N LEU A 328 -7.39 -8.78 -13.77
CA LEU A 328 -6.17 -8.46 -13.02
C LEU A 328 -5.26 -9.67 -12.76
N ASP A 329 -5.82 -10.88 -12.76
CA ASP A 329 -5.07 -12.12 -12.54
C ASP A 329 -5.56 -13.24 -13.49
N PRO A 330 -5.36 -13.09 -14.82
CA PRO A 330 -5.79 -14.09 -15.78
C PRO A 330 -5.07 -15.44 -15.63
N GLN A 331 -3.86 -15.46 -15.08
CA GLN A 331 -3.05 -16.67 -14.85
C GLN A 331 -3.39 -17.37 -13.53
N ARG A 332 -4.25 -16.80 -12.68
CA ARG A 332 -4.61 -17.35 -11.37
C ARG A 332 -3.39 -17.56 -10.46
N GLU A 333 -2.50 -16.58 -10.43
CA GLU A 333 -1.26 -16.68 -9.65
C GLU A 333 -1.51 -16.44 -8.16
N PRO A 334 -1.19 -17.38 -7.27
CA PRO A 334 -1.32 -17.18 -5.84
C PRO A 334 -0.56 -15.94 -5.35
N GLY A 335 -1.21 -15.13 -4.50
CA GLY A 335 -0.64 -13.90 -3.95
C GLY A 335 -0.66 -12.70 -4.90
N ARG A 336 -1.16 -12.86 -6.12
CA ARG A 336 -1.30 -11.77 -7.09
C ARG A 336 -2.39 -10.79 -6.71
N LEU A 337 -3.57 -11.28 -6.34
CA LEU A 337 -4.75 -10.48 -6.09
C LEU A 337 -5.18 -10.51 -4.63
N THR A 338 -5.43 -9.32 -4.09
CA THR A 338 -6.01 -9.09 -2.77
C THR A 338 -7.34 -8.35 -2.92
N LEU A 339 -8.43 -8.92 -2.45
CA LEU A 339 -9.73 -8.27 -2.40
C LEU A 339 -9.94 -7.64 -1.02
N ILE A 340 -10.06 -6.31 -0.99
CA ILE A 340 -10.12 -5.52 0.25
C ILE A 340 -11.58 -5.11 0.48
N SER A 341 -12.28 -5.90 1.28
CA SER A 341 -13.68 -5.68 1.67
C SER A 341 -13.80 -4.42 2.54
N ARG A 342 -14.75 -3.53 2.18
CA ARG A 342 -15.08 -2.31 2.93
C ARG A 342 -16.59 -2.09 2.97
N MET A 343 -17.30 -3.04 3.55
CA MET A 343 -18.77 -3.11 3.50
C MET A 343 -19.45 -2.17 4.49
N GLY A 344 -18.79 -1.88 5.62
CA GLY A 344 -19.40 -1.27 6.80
C GLY A 344 -20.04 -2.31 7.72
N ALA A 345 -20.08 -2.01 9.02
CA ALA A 345 -20.53 -2.91 10.07
C ALA A 345 -21.95 -3.48 9.82
N ASP A 346 -22.84 -2.65 9.25
CA ASP A 346 -24.25 -3.03 9.04
C ASP A 346 -24.44 -3.95 7.83
N GLN A 347 -23.50 -4.00 6.89
CA GLN A 347 -23.70 -4.67 5.60
C GLN A 347 -22.73 -5.84 5.36
N VAL A 348 -21.67 -5.98 6.16
CA VAL A 348 -20.64 -7.00 5.92
C VAL A 348 -21.23 -8.41 5.90
N ARG A 349 -22.10 -8.76 6.82
CA ARG A 349 -22.73 -10.09 6.92
C ARG A 349 -23.74 -10.38 5.81
N ASP A 350 -24.34 -9.33 5.25
CA ASP A 350 -25.37 -9.46 4.20
C ASP A 350 -24.77 -9.45 2.78
N ARG A 351 -23.69 -8.68 2.58
CA ARG A 351 -23.15 -8.42 1.25
C ARG A 351 -21.94 -9.27 0.89
N LEU A 352 -21.05 -9.51 1.86
CA LEU A 352 -19.81 -10.19 1.61
C LEU A 352 -19.97 -11.68 1.22
N PRO A 353 -20.92 -12.46 1.78
CA PRO A 353 -21.05 -13.87 1.46
C PRO A 353 -21.18 -14.15 -0.04
N ALA A 354 -22.11 -13.48 -0.72
CA ALA A 354 -22.35 -13.70 -2.15
C ALA A 354 -21.12 -13.38 -3.03
N ILE A 355 -20.28 -12.42 -2.61
CA ILE A 355 -19.07 -12.08 -3.33
C ILE A 355 -18.01 -13.16 -3.12
N ILE A 356 -17.84 -13.66 -1.88
CA ILE A 356 -16.91 -14.75 -1.60
C ILE A 356 -17.31 -16.01 -2.37
N GLU A 357 -18.57 -16.41 -2.31
CA GLU A 357 -19.09 -17.57 -3.02
C GLU A 357 -18.86 -17.51 -4.53
N ALA A 358 -19.08 -16.34 -5.15
CA ALA A 358 -18.84 -16.13 -6.57
C ALA A 358 -17.36 -16.23 -6.93
N VAL A 359 -16.46 -15.67 -6.11
CA VAL A 359 -15.00 -15.73 -6.32
C VAL A 359 -14.50 -17.16 -6.12
N GLU A 360 -14.94 -17.87 -5.08
CA GLU A 360 -14.57 -19.28 -4.85
C GLU A 360 -15.07 -20.19 -6.00
N ALA A 361 -16.30 -19.96 -6.50
CA ALA A 361 -16.85 -20.68 -7.64
C ALA A 361 -16.01 -20.46 -8.93
N SER A 362 -15.28 -19.38 -9.03
CA SER A 362 -14.36 -19.11 -10.14
C SER A 362 -12.99 -19.80 -9.98
N GLU A 363 -12.79 -20.57 -8.89
CA GLU A 363 -11.55 -21.29 -8.54
C GLU A 363 -10.31 -20.38 -8.42
N ARG A 364 -10.49 -19.11 -8.02
CA ARG A 364 -9.41 -18.14 -7.84
C ARG A 364 -8.95 -18.09 -6.39
N LYS A 365 -7.65 -18.11 -6.19
CA LYS A 365 -7.04 -17.97 -4.87
C LYS A 365 -6.64 -16.51 -4.64
N VAL A 366 -7.46 -15.78 -3.91
CA VAL A 366 -7.26 -14.38 -3.56
C VAL A 366 -6.95 -14.24 -2.07
N VAL A 367 -6.30 -13.14 -1.68
CA VAL A 367 -6.19 -12.77 -0.27
C VAL A 367 -7.41 -11.94 0.09
N TRP A 368 -8.22 -12.40 1.02
CA TRP A 368 -9.34 -11.64 1.57
C TRP A 368 -8.88 -10.73 2.71
N VAL A 369 -9.21 -9.46 2.65
CA VAL A 369 -8.76 -8.45 3.61
C VAL A 369 -9.94 -7.57 4.03
N CYS A 370 -10.07 -7.31 5.33
CA CYS A 370 -11.06 -6.38 5.87
C CYS A 370 -10.49 -4.96 5.96
N ASP A 371 -11.16 -3.99 5.35
CA ASP A 371 -10.98 -2.55 5.59
C ASP A 371 -12.17 -2.01 6.39
N PRO A 372 -12.12 -2.00 7.71
CA PRO A 372 -13.22 -1.57 8.55
C PRO A 372 -13.27 -0.04 8.69
N MET A 373 -12.35 0.69 8.05
CA MET A 373 -12.22 2.13 8.22
C MET A 373 -13.16 2.91 7.30
N HIS A 374 -13.20 2.54 6.01
CA HIS A 374 -13.86 3.37 4.98
C HIS A 374 -15.37 3.13 4.85
N GLY A 375 -15.88 1.99 5.32
CA GLY A 375 -17.32 1.69 5.37
C GLY A 375 -18.04 2.32 6.58
N ASN A 376 -17.30 2.75 7.61
CA ASN A 376 -17.87 3.22 8.89
C ASN A 376 -17.68 4.73 9.14
N THR A 377 -17.27 5.49 8.12
CA THR A 377 -17.04 6.94 8.25
C THR A 377 -18.36 7.69 8.32
N PHE A 378 -18.49 8.59 9.30
CA PHE A 378 -19.57 9.56 9.39
C PHE A 378 -19.03 10.97 9.66
N SER A 379 -19.89 11.99 9.51
CA SER A 379 -19.54 13.37 9.83
C SER A 379 -20.22 13.78 11.14
N THR A 380 -19.45 14.36 12.04
CA THR A 380 -19.94 14.97 13.29
C THR A 380 -20.70 16.25 12.99
N SER A 381 -21.43 16.78 13.99
CA SER A 381 -22.22 18.02 13.86
C SER A 381 -21.36 19.25 13.49
N ASN A 382 -20.08 19.24 13.82
CA ASN A 382 -19.12 20.29 13.45
C ASN A 382 -18.39 20.03 12.12
N GLY A 383 -18.81 18.98 11.36
CA GLY A 383 -18.33 18.69 10.02
C GLY A 383 -17.04 17.86 9.93
N TYR A 384 -16.46 17.44 11.06
CA TYR A 384 -15.32 16.54 11.05
C TYR A 384 -15.76 15.11 10.68
N LYS A 385 -14.94 14.44 9.86
CA LYS A 385 -15.12 13.03 9.58
C LYS A 385 -14.41 12.20 10.62
N THR A 386 -15.13 11.24 11.18
CA THR A 386 -14.62 10.29 12.18
C THR A 386 -15.27 8.92 12.00
N ARG A 387 -14.97 7.98 12.89
CA ARG A 387 -15.51 6.62 12.94
C ARG A 387 -15.84 6.25 14.38
N SER A 388 -16.84 5.41 14.59
CA SER A 388 -17.03 4.74 15.88
C SER A 388 -16.10 3.53 15.96
N PHE A 389 -15.34 3.43 17.04
CA PHE A 389 -14.47 2.27 17.29
C PHE A 389 -15.27 0.98 17.36
N ASP A 390 -16.43 0.98 18.00
CA ASP A 390 -17.30 -0.20 18.08
C ASP A 390 -17.76 -0.69 16.70
N ARG A 391 -18.01 0.23 15.75
CA ARG A 391 -18.37 -0.13 14.38
C ARG A 391 -17.19 -0.72 13.61
N VAL A 392 -15.99 -0.22 13.85
CA VAL A 392 -14.76 -0.80 13.29
C VAL A 392 -14.59 -2.24 13.76
N VAL A 393 -14.72 -2.48 15.08
CA VAL A 393 -14.65 -3.83 15.66
C VAL A 393 -15.77 -4.73 15.11
N ALA A 394 -17.00 -4.20 15.00
CA ALA A 394 -18.16 -4.96 14.51
C ALA A 394 -17.99 -5.40 13.05
N GLU A 395 -17.40 -4.56 12.18
CA GLU A 395 -17.10 -4.95 10.78
C GLU A 395 -16.00 -6.02 10.72
N VAL A 396 -14.92 -5.89 11.49
CA VAL A 396 -13.89 -6.92 11.59
C VAL A 396 -14.48 -8.24 12.05
N THR A 397 -15.25 -8.23 13.14
CA THR A 397 -15.91 -9.45 13.66
C THR A 397 -16.83 -10.05 12.59
N GLY A 398 -17.68 -9.22 11.93
CA GLY A 398 -18.55 -9.70 10.88
C GLY A 398 -17.81 -10.29 9.67
N PHE A 399 -16.66 -9.73 9.32
CA PHE A 399 -15.82 -10.28 8.27
C PHE A 399 -15.31 -11.67 8.64
N PHE A 400 -14.82 -11.86 9.87
CA PHE A 400 -14.37 -13.18 10.35
C PHE A 400 -15.53 -14.18 10.43
N ASP A 401 -16.69 -13.79 10.97
CA ASP A 401 -17.90 -14.65 11.05
C ASP A 401 -18.32 -15.17 9.66
N VAL A 402 -18.29 -14.32 8.63
CA VAL A 402 -18.63 -14.71 7.25
C VAL A 402 -17.64 -15.75 6.72
N HIS A 403 -16.33 -15.53 6.92
CA HIS A 403 -15.32 -16.48 6.48
C HIS A 403 -15.41 -17.82 7.21
N GLU A 404 -15.71 -17.82 8.51
CA GLU A 404 -15.94 -19.03 9.30
C GLU A 404 -17.14 -19.82 8.77
N GLN A 405 -18.27 -19.14 8.52
CA GLN A 405 -19.49 -19.75 7.98
C GLN A 405 -19.28 -20.39 6.60
N LEU A 406 -18.47 -19.76 5.74
CA LEU A 406 -18.20 -20.24 4.40
C LEU A 406 -17.00 -21.20 4.31
N GLY A 407 -16.29 -21.43 5.42
CA GLY A 407 -15.09 -22.27 5.44
C GLY A 407 -13.92 -21.69 4.62
N THR A 408 -13.87 -20.36 4.47
CA THR A 408 -12.80 -19.64 3.79
C THR A 408 -11.87 -18.95 4.79
N TRP A 409 -10.72 -18.41 4.32
CA TRP A 409 -9.73 -17.82 5.21
C TRP A 409 -9.81 -16.30 5.24
N PRO A 410 -9.97 -15.64 6.41
CA PRO A 410 -9.88 -14.19 6.58
C PRO A 410 -8.41 -13.77 6.55
N GLY A 411 -7.88 -13.51 5.36
CA GLY A 411 -6.45 -13.40 5.07
C GLY A 411 -5.77 -12.15 5.61
N GLY A 412 -6.49 -11.14 6.09
CA GLY A 412 -5.84 -9.94 6.61
C GLY A 412 -6.75 -8.78 6.97
N VAL A 413 -6.09 -7.67 7.38
CA VAL A 413 -6.74 -6.39 7.66
C VAL A 413 -6.01 -5.23 6.98
N HIS A 414 -6.78 -4.21 6.56
CA HIS A 414 -6.30 -2.97 5.98
C HIS A 414 -6.76 -1.80 6.88
N ILE A 415 -5.84 -1.25 7.67
CA ILE A 415 -6.14 -0.33 8.77
C ILE A 415 -5.48 1.02 8.52
N GLU A 416 -6.23 2.13 8.72
CA GLU A 416 -5.63 3.44 8.86
C GLU A 416 -5.13 3.63 10.29
N LEU A 417 -3.86 4.00 10.42
CA LEU A 417 -3.21 4.30 11.69
C LEU A 417 -2.14 5.37 11.50
N THR A 418 -1.77 6.04 12.58
CA THR A 418 -0.65 6.98 12.61
C THR A 418 0.19 6.75 13.86
N GLY A 419 1.46 7.12 13.81
CA GLY A 419 2.35 7.17 14.99
C GLY A 419 2.18 8.41 15.86
N SER A 420 1.32 9.35 15.46
CA SER A 420 1.05 10.57 16.19
C SER A 420 0.00 10.35 17.29
N ASP A 421 0.10 11.12 18.38
CA ASP A 421 -0.90 11.12 19.47
C ASP A 421 -2.13 11.94 19.05
N VAL A 422 -3.05 11.27 18.36
CA VAL A 422 -4.30 11.85 17.84
C VAL A 422 -5.47 10.90 18.05
N THR A 423 -6.68 11.43 18.13
CA THR A 423 -7.92 10.66 18.18
C THR A 423 -8.59 10.67 16.81
N GLU A 424 -8.63 9.51 16.15
CA GLU A 424 -9.25 9.33 14.83
C GLU A 424 -10.65 8.66 14.92
N CYS A 425 -10.89 7.90 16.00
CA CYS A 425 -12.13 7.21 16.27
C CYS A 425 -12.77 7.73 17.56
N VAL A 426 -14.09 7.74 17.63
CA VAL A 426 -14.90 8.12 18.81
C VAL A 426 -15.73 6.92 19.28
#